data_ed7e5cd26c477564129cdd72afae6d9d
#
_entry.id   ed7e5cd26c477564129cdd72afae6d9d
#
_cell.length_a   1.000
_cell.length_b   1.000
_cell.length_c   1.000
_cell.angle_alpha   90.00
_cell.angle_beta   90.00
_cell.angle_gamma   90.00
#
_symmetry.space_group_name_H-M   'P 1'
#
loop_
_entity.id
_entity.type
_entity.pdbx_description
1 polymer ?
#
loop_
_entity_poly.entity_id
_entity_poly.type
_entity_poly.pdbx_seq_one_letter_code
_entity_poly.pdbx_strand_id
1 'polypeptide(L)'
;MKKWLKRIGLTILAIGLAIALLLAYAYFIEPKQFVVVEDTVVVPNWDAELNGFKVVAISDIHTGSNHAPIERLRLVVEKANEQNADLIVLLGDYVSESSRGRRRDVPAGADGTDLKIPANEIADALQGFRARYGTFAVIGNHDWYHNEQKIHREFERVGIDILNNETVEISVGDRSIKLWGIEDLWKNRRVPAEPFDQLEDKQNVIALTHNPDSLLTAPAGFSIMFAGHSHGGQINFPFFGPLAPFNDRRFMDGHAEVDGKHVYVTSGVGTSVIPFRWRVPPEIAVVTINSTE
;
A
#
# COMPACT_ATOMS: atom_id res chain seq x y z
N MET A 1 -21.38 -47.44 -22.12
CA MET A 1 -21.61 -46.08 -22.60
C MET A 1 -22.35 -45.21 -21.57
N LYS A 2 -23.59 -45.48 -21.17
CA LYS A 2 -24.39 -44.67 -20.23
C LYS A 2 -23.73 -44.45 -18.85
N LYS A 3 -23.06 -45.43 -18.26
CA LYS A 3 -22.38 -45.28 -16.93
C LYS A 3 -21.15 -44.35 -17.00
N TRP A 4 -20.40 -44.36 -18.09
CA TRP A 4 -19.23 -43.50 -18.30
C TRP A 4 -19.66 -42.05 -18.51
N LEU A 5 -20.67 -41.77 -19.33
CA LEU A 5 -21.26 -40.44 -19.52
C LEU A 5 -21.78 -39.85 -18.18
N LYS A 6 -22.44 -40.68 -17.33
CA LYS A 6 -22.89 -40.25 -16.01
C LYS A 6 -21.69 -39.87 -15.10
N ARG A 7 -20.58 -40.61 -15.13
CA ARG A 7 -19.36 -40.29 -14.36
C ARG A 7 -18.75 -38.99 -14.83
N ILE A 8 -18.63 -38.77 -16.13
CA ILE A 8 -18.11 -37.50 -16.69
C ILE A 8 -19.01 -36.33 -16.25
N GLY A 9 -20.35 -36.48 -16.38
CA GLY A 9 -21.27 -35.45 -15.93
C GLY A 9 -21.11 -35.10 -14.45
N LEU A 10 -20.95 -36.10 -13.59
CA LEU A 10 -20.74 -35.91 -12.16
C LEU A 10 -19.37 -35.24 -11.88
N THR A 11 -18.32 -35.59 -12.63
CA THR A 11 -17.00 -34.95 -12.50
C THR A 11 -17.06 -33.47 -12.92
N ILE A 12 -17.70 -33.16 -14.04
CA ILE A 12 -17.89 -31.78 -14.50
C ILE A 12 -18.69 -30.97 -13.48
N LEU A 13 -19.76 -31.55 -12.93
CA LEU A 13 -20.54 -30.89 -11.89
C LEU A 13 -19.73 -30.63 -10.61
N ALA A 14 -18.94 -31.61 -10.17
CA ALA A 14 -18.07 -31.47 -9.01
C ALA A 14 -17.00 -30.38 -9.22
N ILE A 15 -16.38 -30.32 -10.40
CA ILE A 15 -15.42 -29.27 -10.76
C ILE A 15 -16.13 -27.90 -10.78
N GLY A 16 -17.30 -27.80 -11.40
CA GLY A 16 -18.09 -26.56 -11.43
C GLY A 16 -18.45 -26.06 -10.02
N LEU A 17 -18.85 -26.99 -9.13
CA LEU A 17 -19.15 -26.66 -7.74
C LEU A 17 -17.88 -26.18 -7.00
N ALA A 18 -16.75 -26.86 -7.19
CA ALA A 18 -15.49 -26.46 -6.57
C ALA A 18 -15.04 -25.05 -7.02
N ILE A 19 -15.17 -24.74 -8.30
CA ILE A 19 -14.88 -23.39 -8.83
C ILE A 19 -15.86 -22.37 -8.23
N ALA A 20 -17.14 -22.67 -8.15
CA ALA A 20 -18.14 -21.76 -7.57
C ALA A 20 -17.84 -21.47 -6.10
N LEU A 21 -17.47 -22.48 -5.30
CA LEU A 21 -17.08 -22.33 -3.90
C LEU A 21 -15.79 -21.50 -3.76
N LEU A 22 -14.81 -21.72 -4.64
CA LEU A 22 -13.58 -20.94 -4.67
C LEU A 22 -13.86 -19.46 -4.95
N LEU A 23 -14.67 -19.17 -5.97
CA LEU A 23 -15.06 -17.81 -6.32
C LEU A 23 -15.86 -17.15 -5.19
N ALA A 24 -16.75 -17.91 -4.55
CA ALA A 24 -17.48 -17.42 -3.37
C ALA A 24 -16.55 -17.08 -2.21
N TYR A 25 -15.55 -17.92 -1.93
CA TYR A 25 -14.54 -17.65 -0.92
C TYR A 25 -13.71 -16.39 -1.26
N ALA A 26 -13.19 -16.32 -2.49
CA ALA A 26 -12.39 -15.22 -2.97
C ALA A 26 -13.13 -13.88 -3.02
N TYR A 27 -14.46 -13.91 -3.12
CA TYR A 27 -15.29 -12.71 -3.13
C TYR A 27 -15.82 -12.35 -1.73
N PHE A 28 -16.39 -13.31 -0.98
CA PHE A 28 -17.14 -13.00 0.24
C PHE A 28 -16.32 -13.12 1.52
N ILE A 29 -15.23 -13.88 1.50
CA ILE A 29 -14.49 -14.25 2.71
C ILE A 29 -13.12 -13.60 2.74
N GLU A 30 -12.21 -13.95 1.82
CA GLU A 30 -10.82 -13.51 1.88
C GLU A 30 -10.66 -11.98 1.85
N PRO A 31 -11.38 -11.19 1.03
CA PRO A 31 -11.25 -9.73 1.04
C PRO A 31 -11.64 -9.07 2.38
N LYS A 32 -12.26 -9.81 3.29
CA LYS A 32 -12.66 -9.31 4.61
C LYS A 32 -11.74 -9.75 5.74
N GLN A 33 -10.81 -10.64 5.46
CA GLN A 33 -9.86 -11.15 6.46
C GLN A 33 -8.61 -10.28 6.48
N PHE A 34 -8.48 -9.45 7.52
CA PHE A 34 -7.22 -8.75 7.75
C PHE A 34 -6.19 -9.69 8.35
N VAL A 35 -4.99 -9.63 7.83
CA VAL A 35 -3.80 -10.19 8.45
C VAL A 35 -2.87 -9.07 8.86
N VAL A 36 -2.25 -9.21 10.02
CA VAL A 36 -1.09 -8.40 10.42
C VAL A 36 0.13 -9.26 10.08
N VAL A 37 0.95 -8.75 9.18
CA VAL A 37 2.20 -9.42 8.77
C VAL A 37 3.34 -8.72 9.48
N GLU A 38 3.99 -9.44 10.39
CA GLU A 38 5.17 -8.95 11.10
C GLU A 38 6.42 -9.47 10.39
N ASP A 39 7.32 -8.56 10.03
CA ASP A 39 8.59 -8.89 9.39
C ASP A 39 9.73 -8.09 10.00
N THR A 40 10.94 -8.61 9.90
CA THR A 40 12.16 -7.95 10.35
C THR A 40 13.12 -7.85 9.17
N VAL A 41 13.50 -6.62 8.84
CA VAL A 41 14.42 -6.35 7.74
C VAL A 41 15.75 -5.84 8.29
N VAL A 42 16.84 -6.32 7.68
CA VAL A 42 18.21 -5.86 7.99
C VAL A 42 18.68 -5.08 6.79
N VAL A 43 19.01 -3.80 7.00
CA VAL A 43 19.28 -2.87 5.90
C VAL A 43 20.59 -2.09 6.11
N PRO A 44 21.25 -1.66 5.04
CA PRO A 44 22.41 -0.79 5.12
C PRO A 44 22.01 0.64 5.50
N ASN A 45 23.00 1.46 5.87
CA ASN A 45 22.84 2.89 6.18
C ASN A 45 21.80 3.14 7.30
N TRP A 46 21.63 2.17 8.20
CA TRP A 46 20.78 2.27 9.38
C TRP A 46 21.65 2.24 10.63
N ASP A 47 21.41 3.17 11.55
CA ASP A 47 22.16 3.26 12.81
C ASP A 47 21.74 2.13 13.76
N ALA A 48 22.70 1.41 14.30
CA ALA A 48 22.46 0.32 15.25
C ALA A 48 21.71 0.77 16.52
N GLU A 49 21.82 2.05 16.91
CA GLU A 49 21.07 2.60 18.04
C GLU A 49 19.56 2.73 17.75
N LEU A 50 19.16 2.68 16.47
CA LEU A 50 17.77 2.65 16.01
C LEU A 50 17.26 1.23 15.74
N ASN A 51 18.02 0.19 16.05
CA ASN A 51 17.57 -1.21 15.88
C ASN A 51 16.27 -1.45 16.64
N GLY A 52 15.35 -2.16 16.02
CA GLY A 52 14.02 -2.40 16.56
C GLY A 52 13.00 -1.31 16.23
N PHE A 53 13.35 -0.31 15.42
CA PHE A 53 12.41 0.73 14.96
C PHE A 53 11.27 0.10 14.14
N LYS A 54 10.04 0.31 14.61
CA LYS A 54 8.86 -0.36 14.09
C LYS A 54 8.04 0.57 13.21
N VAL A 55 7.91 0.20 11.94
CA VAL A 55 7.08 0.90 10.95
C VAL A 55 5.83 0.08 10.66
N VAL A 56 4.65 0.68 10.80
CA VAL A 56 3.40 0.11 10.29
C VAL A 56 3.11 0.74 8.93
N ALA A 57 3.09 -0.09 7.88
CA ALA A 57 2.84 0.32 6.52
C ALA A 57 1.43 -0.11 6.06
N ILE A 58 0.66 0.85 5.54
CA ILE A 58 -0.71 0.68 5.07
C ILE A 58 -0.82 1.31 3.69
N SER A 59 -1.41 0.58 2.74
CA SER A 59 -1.60 1.03 1.36
C SER A 59 -2.91 0.55 0.76
N ASP A 60 -3.26 1.12 -0.37
CA ASP A 60 -4.31 0.61 -1.25
C ASP A 60 -5.63 0.39 -0.51
N ILE A 61 -6.05 1.42 0.24
CA ILE A 61 -7.25 1.36 1.07
C ILE A 61 -8.50 1.31 0.19
N HIS A 62 -8.52 2.09 -0.89
CA HIS A 62 -9.63 2.19 -1.84
C HIS A 62 -10.99 2.34 -1.15
N THR A 63 -11.09 3.27 -0.20
CA THR A 63 -12.31 3.48 0.59
C THR A 63 -13.52 3.72 -0.30
N GLY A 64 -14.58 2.93 -0.08
CA GLY A 64 -15.77 2.92 -0.92
C GLY A 64 -15.74 1.88 -2.04
N SER A 65 -14.63 1.17 -2.28
CA SER A 65 -14.64 -0.01 -3.16
C SER A 65 -15.44 -1.16 -2.54
N ASN A 66 -15.66 -2.21 -3.32
CA ASN A 66 -16.28 -3.41 -2.77
C ASN A 66 -15.41 -3.94 -1.62
N HIS A 67 -16.03 -4.26 -0.50
CA HIS A 67 -15.38 -4.72 0.74
C HIS A 67 -14.57 -3.67 1.51
N ALA A 68 -14.53 -2.41 1.09
CA ALA A 68 -13.83 -1.32 1.78
C ALA A 68 -14.79 -0.16 2.17
N PRO A 69 -15.85 -0.40 2.96
CA PRO A 69 -16.66 0.69 3.51
C PRO A 69 -15.85 1.49 4.54
N ILE A 70 -16.33 2.66 4.92
CA ILE A 70 -15.64 3.54 5.88
C ILE A 70 -15.41 2.89 7.25
N GLU A 71 -16.29 2.00 7.68
CA GLU A 71 -16.16 1.23 8.92
C GLU A 71 -14.93 0.31 8.89
N ARG A 72 -14.59 -0.20 7.69
CA ARG A 72 -13.38 -1.00 7.52
C ARG A 72 -12.12 -0.17 7.71
N LEU A 73 -12.11 1.07 7.22
CA LEU A 73 -10.98 1.97 7.45
C LEU A 73 -10.77 2.24 8.95
N ARG A 74 -11.85 2.43 9.71
CA ARG A 74 -11.77 2.58 11.18
C ARG A 74 -11.18 1.33 11.85
N LEU A 75 -11.53 0.13 11.35
CA LEU A 75 -10.94 -1.12 11.83
C LEU A 75 -9.44 -1.21 11.49
N VAL A 76 -9.02 -0.73 10.31
CA VAL A 76 -7.59 -0.64 9.94
C VAL A 76 -6.85 0.25 10.93
N VAL A 77 -7.39 1.42 11.26
CA VAL A 77 -6.82 2.34 12.25
C VAL A 77 -6.70 1.67 13.63
N GLU A 78 -7.74 0.99 14.09
CA GLU A 78 -7.72 0.25 15.35
C GLU A 78 -6.61 -0.82 15.35
N LYS A 79 -6.55 -1.66 14.32
CA LYS A 79 -5.56 -2.73 14.19
C LYS A 79 -4.13 -2.22 14.06
N ALA A 80 -3.91 -1.12 13.36
CA ALA A 80 -2.63 -0.47 13.27
C ALA A 80 -2.16 0.07 14.64
N ASN A 81 -3.07 0.68 15.40
CA ASN A 81 -2.77 1.20 16.73
C ASN A 81 -2.40 0.11 17.75
N GLU A 82 -2.99 -1.10 17.62
CA GLU A 82 -2.63 -2.26 18.44
C GLU A 82 -1.15 -2.67 18.28
N GLN A 83 -0.51 -2.27 17.17
CA GLN A 83 0.88 -2.65 16.87
C GLN A 83 1.92 -1.81 17.63
N ASN A 84 1.52 -0.71 18.27
CA ASN A 84 2.42 0.19 19.00
C ASN A 84 3.60 0.65 18.12
N ALA A 85 3.30 1.17 16.96
CA ALA A 85 4.27 1.61 15.96
C ALA A 85 5.11 2.79 16.45
N ASP A 86 6.38 2.83 16.07
CA ASP A 86 7.17 4.05 16.15
C ASP A 86 6.73 5.03 15.05
N LEU A 87 6.45 4.53 13.86
CA LEU A 87 6.02 5.30 12.70
C LEU A 87 4.86 4.59 11.97
N ILE A 88 3.86 5.34 11.52
CA ILE A 88 2.86 4.83 10.57
C ILE A 88 3.08 5.51 9.22
N VAL A 89 3.13 4.72 8.14
CA VAL A 89 3.26 5.22 6.78
C VAL A 89 2.07 4.77 5.93
N LEU A 90 1.45 5.74 5.26
CA LEU A 90 0.31 5.54 4.38
C LEU A 90 0.80 5.71 2.93
N LEU A 91 0.71 4.64 2.14
CA LEU A 91 1.43 4.52 0.88
C LEU A 91 0.53 4.73 -0.36
N GLY A 92 -0.54 5.53 -0.23
CA GLY A 92 -1.40 5.94 -1.34
C GLY A 92 -2.59 5.03 -1.61
N ASP A 93 -3.39 5.46 -2.61
CA ASP A 93 -4.64 4.84 -3.05
C ASP A 93 -5.70 4.75 -1.94
N TYR A 94 -6.02 5.92 -1.36
CA TYR A 94 -7.01 6.06 -0.29
C TYR A 94 -8.44 6.03 -0.81
N VAL A 95 -8.65 6.53 -2.02
CA VAL A 95 -9.97 6.78 -2.60
C VAL A 95 -10.39 5.72 -3.61
N SER A 96 -11.70 5.61 -3.83
CA SER A 96 -12.28 4.80 -4.90
C SER A 96 -13.22 5.61 -5.77
N GLU A 97 -13.17 5.34 -7.08
CA GLU A 97 -14.04 5.95 -8.06
C GLU A 97 -15.50 5.51 -7.92
N SER A 98 -16.41 6.44 -8.12
CA SER A 98 -17.81 6.13 -8.40
C SER A 98 -17.94 5.58 -9.82
N SER A 99 -18.61 4.44 -10.00
CA SER A 99 -18.88 3.85 -11.32
C SER A 99 -19.71 4.75 -12.26
N ARG A 100 -20.21 5.89 -11.78
CA ARG A 100 -20.97 6.88 -12.54
C ARG A 100 -20.13 7.98 -13.19
N GLY A 101 -18.81 8.06 -12.92
CA GLY A 101 -18.02 9.27 -13.12
C GLY A 101 -16.98 9.28 -14.24
N ARG A 102 -16.77 8.26 -15.02
CA ARG A 102 -15.90 8.40 -16.20
C ARG A 102 -16.60 9.17 -17.34
N ARG A 103 -16.84 10.45 -17.13
CA ARG A 103 -16.99 11.39 -18.23
C ARG A 103 -15.61 11.63 -18.84
N ARG A 104 -15.37 11.12 -20.05
CA ARG A 104 -14.11 11.31 -20.79
C ARG A 104 -13.78 12.76 -21.14
N ASP A 105 -14.68 13.68 -20.85
CA ASP A 105 -14.72 15.09 -21.26
C ASP A 105 -14.55 16.08 -20.08
N VAL A 106 -14.46 15.60 -18.85
CA VAL A 106 -14.17 16.44 -17.67
C VAL A 106 -12.74 16.13 -17.20
N PRO A 107 -11.88 17.16 -17.00
CA PRO A 107 -10.58 16.93 -16.37
C PRO A 107 -10.77 16.24 -15.02
N ALA A 108 -10.02 15.18 -14.79
CA ALA A 108 -10.00 14.51 -13.50
C ALA A 108 -9.86 15.57 -12.39
N GLY A 109 -10.72 15.52 -11.39
CA GLY A 109 -10.55 16.30 -10.17
C GLY A 109 -11.12 17.70 -10.13
N ALA A 110 -11.93 18.15 -11.09
CA ALA A 110 -12.47 19.53 -11.05
C ALA A 110 -13.29 19.83 -9.76
N ASP A 111 -13.94 18.87 -9.14
CA ASP A 111 -14.79 19.12 -7.96
C ASP A 111 -14.84 17.98 -6.91
N GLY A 112 -14.14 16.86 -7.13
CA GLY A 112 -14.13 15.72 -6.21
C GLY A 112 -15.47 14.98 -6.07
N THR A 113 -16.39 15.18 -7.01
CA THR A 113 -17.76 14.61 -6.97
C THR A 113 -17.82 13.16 -7.39
N ASP A 114 -16.71 12.60 -7.91
CA ASP A 114 -16.65 11.23 -8.42
C ASP A 114 -16.20 10.20 -7.39
N LEU A 115 -15.92 10.60 -6.17
CA LEU A 115 -15.56 9.69 -5.09
C LEU A 115 -16.79 8.99 -4.52
N LYS A 116 -16.66 7.69 -4.19
CA LYS A 116 -17.72 6.95 -3.48
C LYS A 116 -17.87 7.41 -2.04
N ILE A 117 -16.75 7.74 -1.40
CA ILE A 117 -16.68 8.33 -0.06
C ILE A 117 -15.90 9.63 -0.18
N PRO A 118 -16.41 10.74 0.35
CA PRO A 118 -15.73 12.03 0.32
C PRO A 118 -14.36 12.01 1.03
N ALA A 119 -13.38 12.75 0.50
CA ALA A 119 -12.03 12.79 1.06
C ALA A 119 -11.96 13.24 2.52
N ASN A 120 -12.85 14.18 2.94
CA ASN A 120 -12.94 14.60 4.34
C ASN A 120 -13.41 13.47 5.28
N GLU A 121 -14.35 12.62 4.85
CA GLU A 121 -14.79 11.47 5.66
C GLU A 121 -13.67 10.42 5.78
N ILE A 122 -12.88 10.23 4.72
CA ILE A 122 -11.70 9.37 4.75
C ILE A 122 -10.67 9.93 5.74
N ALA A 123 -10.34 11.22 5.63
CA ALA A 123 -9.40 11.89 6.52
C ALA A 123 -9.86 11.83 7.99
N ASP A 124 -11.15 12.08 8.27
CA ASP A 124 -11.72 11.97 9.62
C ASP A 124 -11.57 10.54 10.20
N ALA A 125 -11.70 9.52 9.35
CA ALA A 125 -11.48 8.13 9.79
C ALA A 125 -10.00 7.82 10.06
N LEU A 126 -9.07 8.43 9.31
CA LEU A 126 -7.62 8.27 9.48
C LEU A 126 -7.07 9.05 10.69
N GLN A 127 -7.75 10.08 11.16
CA GLN A 127 -7.33 10.91 12.30
C GLN A 127 -7.03 10.09 13.58
N GLY A 128 -7.58 8.87 13.67
CA GLY A 128 -7.40 8.00 14.83
C GLY A 128 -6.05 7.29 14.92
N PHE A 129 -5.17 7.38 13.93
CA PHE A 129 -3.84 6.76 13.98
C PHE A 129 -2.98 7.31 15.11
N ARG A 130 -2.21 6.41 15.74
CA ARG A 130 -1.31 6.72 16.86
C ARG A 130 0.02 6.02 16.63
N ALA A 131 1.07 6.80 16.41
CA ALA A 131 2.44 6.34 16.38
C ALA A 131 3.31 7.31 17.18
N ARG A 132 4.42 6.79 17.70
CA ARG A 132 5.32 7.56 18.57
C ARG A 132 5.88 8.80 17.88
N TYR A 133 6.18 8.68 16.59
CA TYR A 133 6.81 9.72 15.78
C TYR A 133 5.92 10.22 14.64
N GLY A 134 4.63 9.92 14.69
CA GLY A 134 3.65 10.47 13.77
C GLY A 134 3.21 9.52 12.65
N THR A 135 2.34 10.06 11.81
CA THR A 135 1.79 9.38 10.63
C THR A 135 2.09 10.24 9.41
N PHE A 136 2.73 9.64 8.41
CA PHE A 136 3.09 10.29 7.15
C PHE A 136 2.50 9.55 5.97
N ALA A 137 2.25 10.27 4.89
CA ALA A 137 1.56 9.73 3.74
C ALA A 137 2.26 10.11 2.42
N VAL A 138 2.02 9.32 1.38
CA VAL A 138 2.29 9.67 -0.02
C VAL A 138 1.03 9.47 -0.84
N ILE A 139 0.94 10.08 -2.00
CA ILE A 139 -0.20 10.00 -2.92
C ILE A 139 -0.03 8.81 -3.87
N GLY A 140 -1.12 8.04 -4.07
CA GLY A 140 -1.20 7.00 -5.07
C GLY A 140 -1.83 7.47 -6.38
N ASN A 141 -1.84 6.60 -7.40
CA ASN A 141 -2.35 6.96 -8.71
C ASN A 141 -3.86 7.20 -8.72
N HIS A 142 -4.66 6.50 -7.93
CA HIS A 142 -6.10 6.75 -7.81
C HIS A 142 -6.38 8.08 -7.11
N ASP A 143 -5.59 8.46 -6.12
CA ASP A 143 -5.72 9.73 -5.42
C ASP A 143 -5.41 10.91 -6.35
N TRP A 144 -4.31 10.81 -7.11
CA TRP A 144 -3.89 11.81 -8.07
C TRP A 144 -4.93 12.03 -9.18
N TYR A 145 -5.55 10.94 -9.69
CA TYR A 145 -6.59 11.04 -10.73
C TYR A 145 -7.82 11.80 -10.28
N HIS A 146 -8.11 11.86 -8.98
CA HIS A 146 -9.34 12.47 -8.48
C HIS A 146 -9.20 13.92 -8.06
N ASN A 147 -8.39 14.24 -7.13
CA ASN A 147 -8.08 15.60 -6.71
C ASN A 147 -7.02 15.56 -5.60
N GLU A 148 -5.78 15.45 -5.98
CA GLU A 148 -4.62 15.42 -5.08
C GLU A 148 -4.65 16.58 -4.08
N GLN A 149 -4.92 17.81 -4.56
CA GLN A 149 -4.92 19.01 -3.70
C GLN A 149 -6.01 18.96 -2.62
N LYS A 150 -7.16 18.37 -2.91
CA LYS A 150 -8.21 18.20 -1.92
C LYS A 150 -7.83 17.15 -0.89
N ILE A 151 -7.29 16.02 -1.33
CA ILE A 151 -6.83 14.95 -0.44
C ILE A 151 -5.74 15.51 0.48
N HIS A 152 -4.76 16.23 -0.06
CA HIS A 152 -3.69 16.87 0.69
C HIS A 152 -4.25 17.76 1.82
N ARG A 153 -5.12 18.72 1.49
CA ARG A 153 -5.73 19.62 2.49
C ARG A 153 -6.50 18.87 3.58
N GLU A 154 -7.24 17.81 3.22
CA GLU A 154 -8.04 17.07 4.20
C GLU A 154 -7.13 16.23 5.12
N PHE A 155 -6.03 15.68 4.63
CA PHE A 155 -5.06 14.94 5.45
C PHE A 155 -4.29 15.89 6.39
N GLU A 156 -3.82 17.03 5.90
CA GLU A 156 -3.20 18.08 6.74
C GLU A 156 -4.15 18.53 7.86
N ARG A 157 -5.43 18.70 7.57
CA ARG A 157 -6.45 19.09 8.55
C ARG A 157 -6.53 18.13 9.74
N VAL A 158 -6.24 16.86 9.53
CA VAL A 158 -6.27 15.82 10.57
C VAL A 158 -4.90 15.47 11.12
N GLY A 159 -3.86 16.21 10.74
CA GLY A 159 -2.49 16.04 11.25
C GLY A 159 -1.72 14.89 10.60
N ILE A 160 -2.04 14.56 9.35
CA ILE A 160 -1.29 13.60 8.53
C ILE A 160 -0.56 14.38 7.44
N ASP A 161 0.77 14.37 7.49
CA ASP A 161 1.61 15.06 6.52
C ASP A 161 1.77 14.21 5.26
N ILE A 162 1.38 14.76 4.11
CA ILE A 162 1.60 14.13 2.80
C ILE A 162 2.91 14.67 2.23
N LEU A 163 3.87 13.77 2.07
CA LEU A 163 5.17 14.08 1.50
C LEU A 163 5.14 13.93 -0.02
N ASN A 164 5.38 15.01 -0.73
CA ASN A 164 5.32 15.04 -2.18
C ASN A 164 6.62 15.59 -2.77
N ASN A 165 7.57 14.71 -3.09
CA ASN A 165 8.92 15.03 -3.52
C ASN A 165 9.64 15.95 -2.53
N GLU A 166 9.59 15.62 -1.27
CA GLU A 166 10.21 16.35 -0.18
C GLU A 166 10.75 15.41 0.90
N THR A 167 11.59 15.96 1.76
CA THR A 167 12.15 15.24 2.89
C THR A 167 11.75 15.92 4.19
N VAL A 168 11.50 15.10 5.22
CA VAL A 168 11.29 15.57 6.59
C VAL A 168 12.21 14.82 7.53
N GLU A 169 12.73 15.51 8.53
CA GLU A 169 13.59 14.93 9.57
C GLU A 169 12.83 14.79 10.88
N ILE A 170 12.95 13.62 11.50
CA ILE A 170 12.29 13.25 12.75
C ILE A 170 13.37 12.94 13.78
N SER A 171 13.35 13.62 14.91
CA SER A 171 14.26 13.35 16.04
C SER A 171 13.84 12.09 16.81
N VAL A 172 14.76 11.16 16.98
CA VAL A 172 14.59 9.90 17.71
C VAL A 172 15.70 9.79 18.75
N GLY A 173 15.45 10.31 19.97
CA GLY A 173 16.48 10.45 20.99
C GLY A 173 17.61 11.38 20.50
N ASP A 174 18.84 10.88 20.52
CA ASP A 174 20.03 11.59 20.04
C ASP A 174 20.31 11.38 18.54
N ARG A 175 19.44 10.65 17.86
CA ARG A 175 19.51 10.36 16.43
C ARG A 175 18.37 11.01 15.67
N SER A 176 18.44 10.95 14.33
CA SER A 176 17.35 11.35 13.46
C SER A 176 17.08 10.31 12.37
N ILE A 177 15.83 10.26 11.95
CA ILE A 177 15.36 9.51 10.79
C ILE A 177 14.86 10.53 9.77
N LYS A 178 15.22 10.36 8.50
CA LYS A 178 14.71 11.19 7.43
C LYS A 178 13.69 10.39 6.64
N LEU A 179 12.52 10.97 6.41
CA LEU A 179 11.53 10.43 5.49
C LEU A 179 11.67 11.16 4.17
N TRP A 180 11.72 10.42 3.08
CA TRP A 180 11.72 10.94 1.73
C TRP A 180 10.47 10.49 0.99
N GLY A 181 9.49 11.39 0.85
CA GLY A 181 8.28 11.15 0.07
C GLY A 181 8.54 11.30 -1.42
N ILE A 182 8.14 10.30 -2.18
CA ILE A 182 8.32 10.21 -3.64
C ILE A 182 6.95 10.19 -4.29
N GLU A 183 6.72 11.12 -5.19
CA GLU A 183 5.51 11.20 -6.01
C GLU A 183 5.35 9.97 -6.90
N ASP A 184 4.10 9.56 -7.15
CA ASP A 184 3.80 8.35 -7.93
C ASP A 184 4.36 8.40 -9.36
N LEU A 185 4.91 7.26 -9.84
CA LEU A 185 5.51 7.13 -11.17
C LEU A 185 4.54 7.36 -12.33
N TRP A 186 3.23 7.25 -12.11
CA TRP A 186 2.24 7.53 -13.16
C TRP A 186 2.12 9.04 -13.42
N LYS A 187 2.50 9.86 -12.45
CA LYS A 187 2.59 11.32 -12.61
C LYS A 187 3.96 11.73 -13.16
N ASN A 188 5.02 11.21 -12.56
CA ASN A 188 6.39 11.46 -12.97
C ASN A 188 7.09 10.14 -13.29
N ARG A 189 7.42 9.91 -14.54
CA ARG A 189 8.01 8.63 -15.01
C ARG A 189 9.40 8.32 -14.42
N ARG A 190 9.94 9.17 -13.58
CA ARG A 190 11.21 9.01 -12.86
C ARG A 190 11.09 9.60 -11.47
N VAL A 191 11.81 9.01 -10.55
CA VAL A 191 11.95 9.53 -9.19
C VAL A 191 12.73 10.86 -9.22
N PRO A 192 12.16 11.96 -8.70
CA PRO A 192 12.91 13.20 -8.49
C PRO A 192 13.91 12.99 -7.37
N ALA A 193 15.20 13.00 -7.70
CA ALA A 193 16.26 12.71 -6.74
C ALA A 193 16.69 13.92 -5.91
N GLU A 194 16.36 15.14 -6.35
CA GLU A 194 16.83 16.38 -5.74
C GLU A 194 16.56 16.49 -4.23
N PRO A 195 15.38 16.14 -3.69
CA PRO A 195 15.16 16.23 -2.25
C PRO A 195 16.09 15.31 -1.46
N PHE A 196 16.33 14.10 -1.97
CA PHE A 196 17.26 13.15 -1.36
C PHE A 196 18.73 13.60 -1.54
N ASP A 197 19.09 14.13 -2.72
CA ASP A 197 20.47 14.55 -3.01
C ASP A 197 20.89 15.78 -2.19
N GLN A 198 19.94 16.60 -1.75
CA GLN A 198 20.17 17.76 -0.89
C GLN A 198 20.39 17.41 0.58
N LEU A 199 20.11 16.17 1.01
CA LEU A 199 20.41 15.73 2.36
C LEU A 199 21.93 15.75 2.61
N GLU A 200 22.36 16.45 3.64
CA GLU A 200 23.77 16.49 4.07
C GLU A 200 24.25 15.12 4.57
N ASP A 201 23.37 14.42 5.29
CA ASP A 201 23.56 13.07 5.78
C ASP A 201 22.46 12.16 5.25
N LYS A 202 22.84 11.05 4.60
CA LYS A 202 21.96 10.06 4.01
C LYS A 202 21.78 8.81 4.86
N GLN A 203 22.23 8.82 6.12
CA GLN A 203 21.98 7.76 7.08
C GLN A 203 20.53 7.82 7.58
N ASN A 204 19.93 6.65 7.86
CA ASN A 204 18.57 6.50 8.39
C ASN A 204 17.48 7.12 7.51
N VAL A 205 17.63 7.03 6.18
CA VAL A 205 16.60 7.52 5.26
C VAL A 205 15.62 6.40 4.93
N ILE A 206 14.34 6.64 5.22
CA ILE A 206 13.20 5.81 4.79
C ILE A 206 12.53 6.52 3.61
N ALA A 207 12.56 5.89 2.43
CA ALA A 207 11.83 6.37 1.27
C ALA A 207 10.39 5.86 1.28
N LEU A 208 9.42 6.72 0.96
CA LEU A 208 8.01 6.39 0.86
C LEU A 208 7.53 6.65 -0.57
N THR A 209 6.88 5.68 -1.17
CA THR A 209 6.30 5.82 -2.51
C THR A 209 5.06 4.95 -2.64
N HIS A 210 4.18 5.26 -3.60
CA HIS A 210 3.09 4.34 -3.89
C HIS A 210 3.55 3.17 -4.75
N ASN A 211 4.27 3.45 -5.84
CA ASN A 211 4.66 2.44 -6.83
C ASN A 211 6.07 1.87 -6.56
N PRO A 212 6.24 0.57 -6.31
CA PRO A 212 7.53 -0.04 -5.99
C PRO A 212 8.54 0.00 -7.14
N ASP A 213 8.11 0.16 -8.40
CA ASP A 213 9.00 0.35 -9.54
C ASP A 213 9.85 1.63 -9.41
N SER A 214 9.50 2.53 -8.50
CA SER A 214 10.31 3.70 -8.12
C SER A 214 11.72 3.29 -7.70
N LEU A 215 11.89 2.11 -7.10
CA LEU A 215 13.19 1.58 -6.71
C LEU A 215 14.17 1.50 -7.89
N LEU A 216 13.67 1.18 -9.09
CA LEU A 216 14.51 0.98 -10.27
C LEU A 216 15.19 2.28 -10.72
N THR A 217 14.57 3.43 -10.48
CA THR A 217 15.08 4.75 -10.90
C THR A 217 15.54 5.62 -9.73
N ALA A 218 15.28 5.22 -8.49
CA ALA A 218 15.75 5.92 -7.29
C ALA A 218 17.28 5.83 -7.16
N PRO A 219 17.95 6.89 -6.68
CA PRO A 219 19.37 6.84 -6.34
C PRO A 219 19.63 5.82 -5.24
N ALA A 220 20.86 5.35 -5.11
CA ALA A 220 21.28 4.52 -4.00
C ALA A 220 21.59 5.38 -2.75
N GLY A 221 21.61 4.74 -1.57
CA GLY A 221 22.09 5.39 -0.34
C GLY A 221 21.01 5.61 0.74
N PHE A 222 19.72 5.42 0.46
CA PHE A 222 18.70 5.32 1.51
C PHE A 222 18.72 3.92 2.15
N SER A 223 18.14 3.78 3.35
CA SER A 223 18.13 2.51 4.07
C SER A 223 17.10 1.54 3.54
N ILE A 224 15.85 1.99 3.36
CA ILE A 224 14.74 1.18 2.87
C ILE A 224 13.68 2.06 2.20
N MET A 225 12.98 1.51 1.22
CA MET A 225 11.79 2.09 0.60
C MET A 225 10.56 1.31 1.04
N PHE A 226 9.45 1.98 1.35
CA PHE A 226 8.14 1.38 1.54
C PHE A 226 7.24 1.71 0.36
N ALA A 227 6.50 0.69 -0.14
CA ALA A 227 5.61 0.85 -1.28
C ALA A 227 4.33 -0.02 -1.15
N GLY A 228 3.32 0.31 -1.97
CA GLY A 228 2.09 -0.46 -2.15
C GLY A 228 1.84 -0.81 -3.62
N HIS A 229 0.67 -0.40 -4.16
CA HIS A 229 0.27 -0.46 -5.58
C HIS A 229 0.08 -1.86 -6.17
N SER A 230 0.89 -2.82 -5.77
CA SER A 230 0.90 -4.18 -6.32
C SER A 230 -0.35 -4.99 -5.95
N HIS A 231 -1.00 -4.66 -4.82
CA HIS A 231 -2.03 -5.49 -4.18
C HIS A 231 -1.61 -6.95 -3.94
N GLY A 232 -0.29 -7.25 -3.93
CA GLY A 232 0.21 -8.62 -3.92
C GLY A 232 -0.28 -9.45 -5.12
N GLY A 233 -0.70 -8.77 -6.21
CA GLY A 233 -1.38 -9.37 -7.36
C GLY A 233 -2.84 -9.70 -7.14
N GLN A 234 -3.38 -9.46 -5.95
CA GLN A 234 -4.79 -9.63 -5.55
C GLN A 234 -5.34 -11.07 -5.68
N ILE A 235 -5.00 -11.77 -6.78
CA ILE A 235 -5.31 -13.18 -7.04
C ILE A 235 -4.01 -13.86 -7.46
N ASN A 236 -3.55 -14.82 -6.65
CA ASN A 236 -2.30 -15.54 -6.89
C ASN A 236 -2.56 -17.03 -7.13
N PHE A 237 -2.48 -17.47 -8.38
CA PHE A 237 -2.74 -18.87 -8.75
C PHE A 237 -1.56 -19.77 -8.39
N PRO A 238 -1.81 -20.96 -7.80
CA PRO A 238 -0.76 -21.96 -7.65
C PRO A 238 -0.15 -22.27 -9.02
N PHE A 239 1.18 -22.32 -9.10
CA PHE A 239 1.97 -22.65 -10.28
C PHE A 239 1.98 -21.58 -11.41
N PHE A 240 0.97 -20.70 -11.51
CA PHE A 240 0.88 -19.67 -12.55
C PHE A 240 1.25 -18.27 -12.03
N GLY A 241 1.13 -18.06 -10.71
CA GLY A 241 1.41 -16.79 -10.07
C GLY A 241 0.23 -15.79 -10.14
N PRO A 242 0.50 -14.49 -9.98
CA PRO A 242 -0.52 -13.45 -9.89
C PRO A 242 -1.26 -13.26 -11.21
N LEU A 243 -2.55 -12.89 -11.10
CA LEU A 243 -3.38 -12.57 -12.25
C LEU A 243 -3.02 -11.20 -12.85
N ALA A 244 -2.71 -10.22 -12.00
CA ALA A 244 -2.28 -8.90 -12.43
C ALA A 244 -0.89 -8.95 -13.07
N PRO A 245 -0.64 -8.20 -14.16
CA PRO A 245 0.69 -8.07 -14.71
C PRO A 245 1.57 -7.22 -13.78
N PHE A 246 2.83 -7.62 -13.61
CA PHE A 246 3.86 -6.86 -12.90
C PHE A 246 4.97 -6.51 -13.87
N ASN A 247 5.54 -5.31 -13.73
CA ASN A 247 6.78 -4.98 -14.43
C ASN A 247 7.93 -5.83 -13.86
N ASP A 248 7.98 -5.94 -12.53
CA ASP A 248 8.95 -6.79 -11.84
C ASP A 248 8.23 -7.62 -10.75
N ARG A 249 8.31 -8.95 -10.85
CA ARG A 249 7.67 -9.85 -9.88
C ARG A 249 8.30 -9.82 -8.50
N ARG A 250 9.51 -9.26 -8.36
CA ARG A 250 10.16 -9.06 -7.05
C ARG A 250 9.38 -8.06 -6.19
N PHE A 251 8.59 -7.18 -6.82
CA PHE A 251 7.80 -6.13 -6.17
C PHE A 251 6.34 -6.53 -5.95
N MET A 252 6.07 -7.81 -5.81
CA MET A 252 4.71 -8.29 -5.58
C MET A 252 4.27 -8.00 -4.15
N ASP A 253 5.03 -8.48 -3.16
CA ASP A 253 4.79 -8.31 -1.73
C ASP A 253 6.05 -8.63 -0.92
N GLY A 254 6.13 -8.13 0.31
CA GLY A 254 7.22 -8.38 1.24
C GLY A 254 8.51 -7.63 0.91
N HIS A 255 9.60 -8.08 1.50
CA HIS A 255 10.92 -7.48 1.33
C HIS A 255 11.60 -7.96 0.03
N ALA A 256 12.15 -7.03 -0.73
CA ALA A 256 12.99 -7.30 -1.88
C ALA A 256 14.24 -6.43 -1.87
N GLU A 257 15.33 -6.97 -2.44
CA GLU A 257 16.59 -6.26 -2.68
C GLU A 257 16.92 -6.27 -4.17
N VAL A 258 17.26 -5.09 -4.71
CA VAL A 258 17.64 -4.90 -6.10
C VAL A 258 18.81 -3.92 -6.18
N ASP A 259 19.94 -4.37 -6.67
CA ASP A 259 21.16 -3.57 -6.83
C ASP A 259 21.59 -2.88 -5.52
N GLY A 260 21.49 -3.60 -4.39
CA GLY A 260 21.82 -3.10 -3.06
C GLY A 260 20.81 -2.08 -2.48
N LYS A 261 19.65 -1.90 -3.11
CA LYS A 261 18.55 -1.08 -2.63
C LYS A 261 17.43 -1.97 -2.09
N HIS A 262 16.90 -1.63 -0.93
CA HIS A 262 15.89 -2.40 -0.23
C HIS A 262 14.51 -1.78 -0.39
N VAL A 263 13.49 -2.60 -0.64
CA VAL A 263 12.09 -2.18 -0.65
C VAL A 263 11.24 -3.17 0.12
N TYR A 264 10.27 -2.67 0.85
CA TYR A 264 9.18 -3.45 1.43
C TYR A 264 7.88 -3.06 0.74
N VAL A 265 7.21 -4.03 0.15
CA VAL A 265 5.95 -3.83 -0.59
C VAL A 265 4.82 -4.47 0.20
N THR A 266 3.80 -3.70 0.57
CA THR A 266 2.60 -4.26 1.21
C THR A 266 1.54 -4.61 0.18
N SER A 267 0.82 -5.72 0.41
CA SER A 267 -0.29 -6.14 -0.44
C SER A 267 -1.57 -5.30 -0.27
N GLY A 268 -1.53 -4.33 0.66
CA GLY A 268 -2.63 -3.38 0.87
C GLY A 268 -3.91 -3.97 1.46
N VAL A 269 -4.83 -3.10 1.85
CA VAL A 269 -6.03 -3.47 2.62
C VAL A 269 -7.34 -3.49 1.81
N GLY A 270 -7.38 -2.83 0.66
CA GLY A 270 -8.56 -2.76 -0.21
C GLY A 270 -8.56 -3.75 -1.38
N THR A 271 -9.36 -3.45 -2.36
CA THR A 271 -9.39 -4.14 -3.66
C THR A 271 -9.47 -3.12 -4.78
N SER A 272 -8.76 -3.35 -5.88
CA SER A 272 -8.79 -2.53 -7.08
C SER A 272 -9.25 -3.35 -8.29
N VAL A 273 -9.89 -2.70 -9.25
CA VAL A 273 -10.38 -3.25 -10.53
C VAL A 273 -11.43 -4.35 -10.34
N ILE A 274 -11.10 -5.45 -9.66
CA ILE A 274 -12.01 -6.57 -9.39
C ILE A 274 -12.15 -6.80 -7.88
N PRO A 275 -13.34 -7.17 -7.39
CA PRO A 275 -13.59 -7.28 -5.95
C PRO A 275 -13.24 -8.68 -5.39
N PHE A 276 -12.13 -9.24 -5.80
CA PHE A 276 -11.70 -10.58 -5.40
C PHE A 276 -10.30 -10.52 -4.79
N ARG A 277 -10.09 -11.28 -3.72
CA ARG A 277 -8.75 -11.65 -3.25
C ARG A 277 -8.69 -13.17 -3.12
N TRP A 278 -7.60 -13.75 -3.58
CA TRP A 278 -7.37 -15.18 -3.41
C TRP A 278 -5.90 -15.49 -3.19
N ARG A 279 -5.61 -16.05 -2.01
CA ARG A 279 -4.26 -16.29 -1.48
C ARG A 279 -3.41 -15.03 -1.30
N VAL A 280 -4.10 -13.91 -1.18
CA VAL A 280 -3.51 -12.59 -0.91
C VAL A 280 -4.50 -11.82 -0.03
N PRO A 281 -4.64 -12.17 1.25
CA PRO A 281 -5.55 -11.48 2.14
C PRO A 281 -5.14 -10.01 2.32
N PRO A 282 -6.07 -9.12 2.66
CA PRO A 282 -5.75 -7.75 3.03
C PRO A 282 -4.77 -7.69 4.18
N GLU A 283 -3.77 -6.83 4.08
CA GLU A 283 -2.59 -6.81 4.94
C GLU A 283 -2.36 -5.45 5.61
N ILE A 284 -1.99 -5.49 6.88
CA ILE A 284 -1.31 -4.41 7.59
C ILE A 284 0.11 -4.90 7.84
N ALA A 285 1.10 -4.29 7.22
CA ALA A 285 2.49 -4.69 7.37
C ALA A 285 3.12 -4.00 8.58
N VAL A 286 3.79 -4.78 9.41
CA VAL A 286 4.54 -4.32 10.59
C VAL A 286 6.00 -4.70 10.38
N VAL A 287 6.83 -3.72 10.07
CA VAL A 287 8.22 -3.95 9.68
C VAL A 287 9.16 -3.41 10.76
N THR A 288 9.95 -4.30 11.34
CA THR A 288 11.01 -3.93 12.29
C THR A 288 12.32 -3.76 11.52
N ILE A 289 12.94 -2.58 11.62
CA ILE A 289 14.16 -2.25 10.91
C ILE A 289 15.37 -2.46 11.82
N ASN A 290 16.38 -3.14 11.31
CA ASN A 290 17.65 -3.35 11.97
C ASN A 290 18.83 -3.02 11.03
N SER A 291 19.96 -2.68 11.62
CA SER A 291 21.23 -2.44 10.93
C SER A 291 21.90 -3.76 10.52
N THR A 292 22.70 -3.71 9.48
CA THR A 292 23.61 -4.79 9.08
C THR A 292 24.83 -4.92 9.98
N GLU A 293 25.11 -3.93 10.84
CA GLU A 293 26.29 -3.87 11.72
C GLU A 293 25.95 -4.02 13.20
#